data_89871756ce506586fa86c6cfdb3afe18
#
_entry.id   89871756ce506586fa86c6cfdb3afe18
#
_cell.length_a   1.000
_cell.length_b   1.000
_cell.length_c   1.000
_cell.angle_alpha   90.00
_cell.angle_beta   90.00
_cell.angle_gamma   90.00
#
_symmetry.space_group_name_H-M   'P 1'
#
loop_
_entity.id
_entity.type
_entity.pdbx_description
1 polymer ?
#
loop_
_entity_poly.entity_id
_entity_poly.type
_entity_poly.pdbx_seq_one_letter_code
_entity_poly.pdbx_strand_id
1 'polypeptide(L)'
;MQTSSIACPTAGFFRRLAVWVYDLLIVAALLMLAGGAVMAALAIAQALGMSMTPYQDASDFLTHHPIAQPLYTAYLACVICGFYGYFWCKAGQTLGMRAWRLRIQNADGSNIRPTQALIRLATACFGLGNLIVIFDKNNRAFQDHFAECDMIVLPKPAKASKRKKQ
;
A
#
# COMPACT_ATOMS: atom_id res chain seq x y z
N MET A 1 20.93 24.90 20.20
CA MET A 1 19.49 24.68 20.44
C MET A 1 19.19 23.25 20.01
N GLN A 2 19.12 22.32 20.96
CA GLN A 2 18.66 20.95 20.71
C GLN A 2 17.14 21.01 20.58
N THR A 3 16.64 20.91 19.36
CA THR A 3 15.23 20.59 19.15
C THR A 3 15.01 19.18 19.67
N SER A 4 14.39 19.05 20.83
CA SER A 4 13.91 17.79 21.37
C SER A 4 12.94 17.19 20.35
N SER A 5 13.42 16.26 19.54
CA SER A 5 12.56 15.44 18.69
C SER A 5 11.63 14.68 19.65
N ILE A 6 10.35 15.04 19.65
CA ILE A 6 9.32 14.27 20.36
C ILE A 6 9.36 12.89 19.69
N ALA A 7 9.95 11.91 20.37
CA ALA A 7 10.01 10.54 19.89
C ALA A 7 8.56 10.02 19.81
N CYS A 8 8.02 9.99 18.58
CA CYS A 8 6.69 9.42 18.36
C CYS A 8 6.74 7.91 18.63
N PRO A 9 5.81 7.34 19.38
CA PRO A 9 5.80 5.91 19.65
C PRO A 9 5.59 5.10 18.38
N THR A 10 6.27 3.96 18.29
CA THR A 10 6.09 3.01 17.20
C THR A 10 4.69 2.40 17.21
N ALA A 11 4.17 2.03 16.03
CA ALA A 11 2.81 1.51 15.90
C ALA A 11 2.72 0.05 16.38
N GLY A 12 1.84 -0.21 17.34
CA GLY A 12 1.53 -1.56 17.80
C GLY A 12 0.73 -2.39 16.77
N PHE A 13 0.68 -3.70 17.00
CA PHE A 13 0.09 -4.70 16.11
C PHE A 13 -1.35 -4.38 15.65
N PHE A 14 -2.27 -4.08 16.56
CA PHE A 14 -3.68 -3.85 16.20
C PHE A 14 -3.89 -2.65 15.27
N ARG A 15 -3.11 -1.58 15.44
CA ARG A 15 -3.17 -0.41 14.55
C ARG A 15 -2.65 -0.76 13.16
N ARG A 16 -1.58 -1.55 13.07
CA ARG A 16 -1.03 -2.03 11.79
C ARG A 16 -2.01 -2.95 11.08
N LEU A 17 -2.67 -3.85 11.82
CA LEU A 17 -3.69 -4.75 11.29
C LEU A 17 -4.89 -3.96 10.73
N ALA A 18 -5.38 -2.97 11.48
CA ALA A 18 -6.47 -2.12 11.03
C ALA A 18 -6.10 -1.35 9.74
N VAL A 19 -4.91 -0.77 9.67
CA VAL A 19 -4.40 -0.12 8.45
C VAL A 19 -4.33 -1.11 7.30
N TRP A 20 -3.80 -2.32 7.53
CA TRP A 20 -3.69 -3.34 6.50
C TRP A 20 -5.06 -3.72 5.92
N VAL A 21 -6.08 -3.91 6.77
CA VAL A 21 -7.46 -4.18 6.32
C VAL A 21 -8.03 -3.02 5.49
N TYR A 22 -7.84 -1.77 5.92
CA TYR A 22 -8.29 -0.60 5.16
C TYR A 22 -7.61 -0.50 3.79
N ASP A 23 -6.30 -0.65 3.77
CA ASP A 23 -5.53 -0.59 2.53
C ASP A 23 -5.87 -1.76 1.60
N LEU A 24 -6.14 -2.96 2.14
CA LEU A 24 -6.60 -4.12 1.38
C LEU A 24 -7.91 -3.82 0.62
N LEU A 25 -8.89 -3.19 1.29
CA LEU A 25 -10.15 -2.81 0.64
C LEU A 25 -9.94 -1.79 -0.48
N ILE A 26 -9.06 -0.81 -0.26
CA ILE A 26 -8.73 0.20 -1.28
C ILE A 26 -8.02 -0.44 -2.47
N VAL A 27 -7.04 -1.31 -2.21
CA VAL A 27 -6.30 -2.03 -3.26
C VAL A 27 -7.23 -2.97 -4.02
N ALA A 28 -8.14 -3.67 -3.33
CA ALA A 28 -9.13 -4.51 -4.00
C ALA A 28 -10.02 -3.70 -4.95
N ALA A 29 -10.53 -2.55 -4.52
CA ALA A 29 -11.31 -1.67 -5.39
C ALA A 29 -10.48 -1.15 -6.57
N LEU A 30 -9.21 -0.80 -6.34
CA LEU A 30 -8.30 -0.35 -7.39
C LEU A 30 -8.02 -1.46 -8.42
N LEU A 31 -7.81 -2.69 -7.96
CA LEU A 31 -7.61 -3.85 -8.85
C LEU A 31 -8.89 -4.20 -9.63
N MET A 32 -10.07 -4.07 -9.02
CA MET A 32 -11.33 -4.24 -9.74
C MET A 32 -11.50 -3.21 -10.85
N LEU A 33 -11.17 -1.94 -10.59
CA LEU A 33 -11.19 -0.89 -11.62
C LEU A 33 -10.16 -1.14 -12.72
N ALA A 34 -8.94 -1.46 -12.34
CA ALA A 34 -7.85 -1.73 -13.28
C ALA A 34 -8.13 -2.97 -14.15
N GLY A 35 -8.58 -4.07 -13.53
CA GLY A 35 -8.97 -5.29 -14.23
C GLY A 35 -10.20 -5.07 -15.10
N GLY A 36 -11.20 -4.38 -14.58
CA GLY A 36 -12.40 -4.02 -15.33
C GLY A 36 -12.10 -3.18 -16.58
N ALA A 37 -11.15 -2.26 -16.50
CA ALA A 37 -10.71 -1.47 -17.64
C ALA A 37 -10.10 -2.35 -18.76
N VAL A 38 -9.29 -3.35 -18.40
CA VAL A 38 -8.73 -4.30 -19.37
C VAL A 38 -9.84 -5.16 -19.99
N MET A 39 -10.78 -5.67 -19.17
CA MET A 39 -11.92 -6.44 -19.66
C MET A 39 -12.79 -5.62 -20.61
N ALA A 40 -13.07 -4.35 -20.29
CA ALA A 40 -13.82 -3.45 -21.17
C ALA A 40 -13.08 -3.20 -22.49
N ALA A 41 -11.77 -2.98 -22.44
CA ALA A 41 -10.95 -2.81 -23.64
C ALA A 41 -10.98 -4.04 -24.55
N LEU A 42 -10.89 -5.25 -23.99
CA LEU A 42 -10.99 -6.49 -24.73
C LEU A 42 -12.39 -6.72 -25.33
N ALA A 43 -13.45 -6.40 -24.59
CA ALA A 43 -14.83 -6.46 -25.08
C ALA A 43 -15.05 -5.51 -26.28
N ILE A 44 -14.51 -4.30 -26.21
CA ILE A 44 -14.55 -3.33 -27.33
C ILE A 44 -13.76 -3.89 -28.52
N ALA A 45 -12.57 -4.45 -28.31
CA ALA A 45 -11.76 -5.04 -29.37
C ALA A 45 -12.49 -6.20 -30.07
N GLN A 46 -13.19 -7.07 -29.31
CA GLN A 46 -14.05 -8.11 -29.90
C GLN A 46 -15.20 -7.53 -30.72
N ALA A 47 -15.86 -6.50 -30.22
CA ALA A 47 -16.94 -5.82 -30.95
C ALA A 47 -16.46 -5.18 -32.28
N LEU A 48 -15.18 -4.80 -32.33
CA LEU A 48 -14.51 -4.26 -33.52
C LEU A 48 -13.96 -5.37 -34.45
N GLY A 49 -14.23 -6.65 -34.16
CA GLY A 49 -13.89 -7.78 -35.04
C GLY A 49 -12.59 -8.51 -34.67
N MET A 50 -11.96 -8.22 -33.52
CA MET A 50 -10.82 -9.00 -33.04
C MET A 50 -11.29 -10.43 -32.66
N SER A 51 -10.70 -11.44 -33.29
CA SER A 51 -10.97 -12.85 -32.95
C SER A 51 -10.11 -13.26 -31.76
N MET A 52 -10.73 -13.87 -30.75
CA MET A 52 -10.02 -14.46 -29.60
C MET A 52 -9.92 -15.99 -29.68
N THR A 53 -10.21 -16.59 -30.84
CA THR A 53 -10.06 -18.06 -31.00
C THR A 53 -8.63 -18.49 -30.67
N PRO A 54 -8.41 -19.60 -29.94
CA PRO A 54 -9.39 -20.61 -29.53
C PRO A 54 -10.10 -20.35 -28.18
N TYR A 55 -9.96 -19.18 -27.59
CA TYR A 55 -10.51 -18.84 -26.25
C TYR A 55 -12.01 -18.53 -26.31
N GLN A 56 -12.75 -18.89 -25.25
CA GLN A 56 -14.20 -18.71 -25.18
C GLN A 56 -14.61 -17.24 -24.98
N ASP A 57 -13.87 -16.53 -24.14
CA ASP A 57 -14.12 -15.13 -23.81
C ASP A 57 -12.84 -14.39 -23.39
N ALA A 58 -12.98 -13.10 -23.05
CA ALA A 58 -11.86 -12.25 -22.62
C ALA A 58 -11.22 -12.72 -21.30
N SER A 59 -11.99 -13.34 -20.41
CA SER A 59 -11.48 -13.88 -19.15
C SER A 59 -10.63 -15.12 -19.39
N ASP A 60 -11.11 -16.02 -20.24
CA ASP A 60 -10.41 -17.21 -20.66
C ASP A 60 -9.10 -16.84 -21.38
N PHE A 61 -9.15 -15.83 -22.27
CA PHE A 61 -7.96 -15.28 -22.92
C PHE A 61 -6.93 -14.76 -21.93
N LEU A 62 -7.34 -13.93 -20.95
CA LEU A 62 -6.42 -13.37 -19.95
C LEU A 62 -5.85 -14.42 -19.00
N THR A 63 -6.53 -15.55 -18.83
CA THR A 63 -6.12 -16.60 -17.89
C THR A 63 -5.22 -17.66 -18.54
N HIS A 64 -5.43 -17.98 -19.82
CA HIS A 64 -4.77 -19.12 -20.48
C HIS A 64 -3.84 -18.73 -21.65
N HIS A 65 -3.93 -17.49 -22.15
CA HIS A 65 -3.02 -17.09 -23.23
C HIS A 65 -1.58 -16.92 -22.72
N PRO A 66 -0.57 -17.56 -23.33
CA PRO A 66 0.80 -17.65 -22.77
C PRO A 66 1.51 -16.31 -22.61
N ILE A 67 1.09 -15.28 -23.34
CA ILE A 67 1.67 -13.93 -23.25
C ILE A 67 0.73 -12.98 -22.48
N ALA A 68 -0.58 -13.05 -22.73
CA ALA A 68 -1.53 -12.12 -22.10
C ALA A 68 -1.63 -12.33 -20.59
N GLN A 69 -1.64 -13.58 -20.13
CA GLN A 69 -1.71 -13.93 -18.71
C GLN A 69 -0.55 -13.33 -17.90
N PRO A 70 0.73 -13.52 -18.22
CA PRO A 70 1.81 -12.92 -17.45
C PRO A 70 1.85 -11.39 -17.57
N LEU A 71 1.49 -10.82 -18.73
CA LEU A 71 1.39 -9.37 -18.89
C LEU A 71 0.28 -8.76 -18.03
N TYR A 72 -0.89 -9.39 -17.99
CA TYR A 72 -1.99 -8.94 -17.13
C TYR A 72 -1.64 -9.05 -15.66
N THR A 73 -1.02 -10.14 -15.24
CA THR A 73 -0.53 -10.31 -13.87
C THR A 73 0.50 -9.24 -13.49
N ALA A 74 1.48 -8.99 -14.38
CA ALA A 74 2.47 -7.95 -14.19
C ALA A 74 1.85 -6.55 -14.12
N TYR A 75 0.85 -6.26 -14.95
CA TYR A 75 0.08 -5.02 -14.91
C TYR A 75 -0.60 -4.82 -13.55
N LEU A 76 -1.32 -5.81 -13.03
CA LEU A 76 -1.97 -5.72 -11.71
C LEU A 76 -0.93 -5.59 -10.58
N ALA A 77 0.20 -6.29 -10.67
CA ALA A 77 1.32 -6.10 -9.74
C ALA A 77 1.89 -4.68 -9.77
N CYS A 78 2.04 -4.10 -10.97
CA CYS A 78 2.46 -2.70 -11.13
C CYS A 78 1.46 -1.72 -10.52
N VAL A 79 0.16 -1.99 -10.60
CA VAL A 79 -0.88 -1.16 -9.95
C VAL A 79 -0.70 -1.18 -8.43
N ILE A 80 -0.47 -2.35 -7.82
CA ILE A 80 -0.21 -2.48 -6.37
C ILE A 80 1.08 -1.75 -5.98
N CYS A 81 2.17 -2.00 -6.71
CA CYS A 81 3.47 -1.35 -6.46
C CYS A 81 3.37 0.17 -6.60
N GLY A 82 2.65 0.64 -7.61
CA GLY A 82 2.41 2.06 -7.85
C GLY A 82 1.62 2.72 -6.72
N PHE A 83 0.57 2.05 -6.23
CA PHE A 83 -0.21 2.55 -5.10
C PHE A 83 0.65 2.70 -3.84
N TYR A 84 1.28 1.64 -3.37
CA TYR A 84 2.09 1.70 -2.16
C TYR A 84 3.33 2.59 -2.33
N GLY A 85 4.04 2.46 -3.46
CA GLY A 85 5.23 3.25 -3.76
C GLY A 85 4.94 4.75 -3.78
N TYR A 86 3.87 5.16 -4.46
CA TYR A 86 3.46 6.56 -4.51
C TYR A 86 3.15 7.11 -3.12
N PHE A 87 2.27 6.44 -2.36
CA PHE A 87 1.82 6.95 -1.06
C PHE A 87 2.94 6.92 -0.01
N TRP A 88 3.76 5.89 0.04
CA TRP A 88 4.86 5.80 1.01
C TRP A 88 5.98 6.79 0.70
N CYS A 89 6.36 6.97 -0.57
CA CYS A 89 7.45 7.88 -0.94
C CYS A 89 7.02 9.35 -0.90
N LYS A 90 5.78 9.68 -1.31
CA LYS A 90 5.30 11.07 -1.35
C LYS A 90 4.79 11.56 -0.01
N ALA A 91 3.95 10.79 0.66
CA ALA A 91 3.25 11.21 1.87
C ALA A 91 3.75 10.49 3.14
N GLY A 92 4.52 9.42 3.00
CA GLY A 92 4.85 8.53 4.12
C GLY A 92 3.63 7.79 4.69
N GLN A 93 2.47 7.89 4.05
CA GLN A 93 1.21 7.38 4.57
C GLN A 93 0.29 6.94 3.43
N THR A 94 -0.29 5.73 3.54
CA THR A 94 -1.45 5.33 2.75
C THR A 94 -2.74 5.97 3.27
N LEU A 95 -3.84 5.74 2.58
CA LEU A 95 -5.16 6.22 3.02
C LEU A 95 -5.57 5.55 4.34
N GLY A 96 -5.35 4.24 4.50
CA GLY A 96 -5.57 3.54 5.76
C GLY A 96 -4.67 4.07 6.88
N MET A 97 -3.39 4.31 6.62
CA MET A 97 -2.47 4.92 7.58
C MET A 97 -2.94 6.29 8.06
N ARG A 98 -3.48 7.12 7.17
CA ARG A 98 -4.02 8.45 7.53
C ARG A 98 -5.20 8.34 8.49
N ALA A 99 -6.11 7.38 8.27
CA ALA A 99 -7.25 7.13 9.16
C ALA A 99 -6.80 6.75 10.58
N TRP A 100 -5.72 5.98 10.69
CA TRP A 100 -5.17 5.51 11.97
C TRP A 100 -4.01 6.34 12.50
N ARG A 101 -3.68 7.46 11.82
CA ARG A 101 -2.57 8.38 12.16
C ARG A 101 -1.22 7.67 12.25
N LEU A 102 -0.96 6.75 11.34
CA LEU A 102 0.33 6.12 11.19
C LEU A 102 1.12 6.77 10.06
N ARG A 103 2.43 6.81 10.20
CA ARG A 103 3.37 7.28 9.18
C ARG A 103 4.59 6.38 9.14
N ILE A 104 5.06 6.11 7.92
CA ILE A 104 6.37 5.49 7.68
C ILE A 104 7.37 6.59 7.44
N GLN A 105 8.51 6.49 8.09
CA GLN A 105 9.63 7.43 7.92
C GLN A 105 10.96 6.75 8.21
N ASN A 106 12.03 7.36 7.70
CA ASN A 106 13.39 7.03 8.09
C ASN A 106 13.69 7.54 9.51
N ALA A 107 14.82 7.12 10.09
CA ALA A 107 15.25 7.57 11.42
C ALA A 107 15.45 9.10 11.52
N ASP A 108 15.74 9.75 10.39
CA ASP A 108 15.87 11.21 10.27
C ASP A 108 14.53 11.94 10.08
N GLY A 109 13.40 11.22 10.05
CA GLY A 109 12.06 11.77 9.81
C GLY A 109 11.71 12.01 8.34
N SER A 110 12.61 11.73 7.40
CA SER A 110 12.36 11.83 5.96
C SER A 110 11.42 10.73 5.46
N ASN A 111 10.81 10.94 4.29
CA ASN A 111 10.05 9.90 3.63
C ASN A 111 10.99 8.81 3.10
N ILE A 112 10.48 7.59 3.00
CA ILE A 112 11.25 6.45 2.49
C ILE A 112 11.52 6.59 0.98
N ARG A 113 12.61 6.00 0.53
CA ARG A 113 12.99 5.95 -0.89
C ARG A 113 12.19 4.87 -1.63
N PRO A 114 12.05 4.95 -2.96
CA PRO A 114 11.37 3.92 -3.76
C PRO A 114 11.94 2.51 -3.56
N THR A 115 13.26 2.38 -3.40
CA THR A 115 13.91 1.10 -3.10
C THR A 115 13.47 0.51 -1.78
N GLN A 116 13.36 1.32 -0.73
CA GLN A 116 12.84 0.92 0.58
C GLN A 116 11.36 0.52 0.49
N ALA A 117 10.57 1.23 -0.31
CA ALA A 117 9.16 0.88 -0.55
C ALA A 117 9.02 -0.48 -1.23
N LEU A 118 9.86 -0.79 -2.22
CA LEU A 118 9.89 -2.11 -2.88
C LEU A 118 10.32 -3.22 -1.92
N ILE A 119 11.37 -3.00 -1.12
CA ILE A 119 11.81 -3.95 -0.10
C ILE A 119 10.68 -4.22 0.91
N ARG A 120 10.00 -3.17 1.37
CA ARG A 120 8.84 -3.31 2.27
C ARG A 120 7.72 -4.14 1.65
N LEU A 121 7.40 -3.89 0.39
CA LEU A 121 6.34 -4.61 -0.31
C LEU A 121 6.70 -6.09 -0.47
N ALA A 122 7.93 -6.39 -0.88
CA ALA A 122 8.43 -7.74 -1.04
C ALA A 122 8.49 -8.52 0.30
N THR A 123 8.88 -7.85 1.39
CA THR A 123 9.04 -8.45 2.72
C THR A 123 7.77 -8.42 3.58
N ALA A 124 6.72 -7.71 3.14
CA ALA A 124 5.44 -7.66 3.86
C ALA A 124 4.72 -9.01 3.89
N CYS A 125 5.04 -9.94 2.98
CA CYS A 125 4.46 -11.29 2.91
C CYS A 125 2.93 -11.27 3.08
N PHE A 126 2.22 -10.48 2.29
CA PHE A 126 0.76 -10.29 2.40
C PHE A 126 0.27 -9.85 3.79
N GLY A 127 1.11 -9.15 4.55
CA GLY A 127 0.78 -8.66 5.90
C GLY A 127 1.25 -9.55 7.04
N LEU A 128 1.72 -10.78 6.77
CA LEU A 128 2.26 -11.70 7.79
C LEU A 128 3.50 -11.12 8.49
N GLY A 129 4.27 -10.28 7.81
CA GLY A 129 5.41 -9.57 8.41
C GLY A 129 5.06 -8.71 9.63
N ASN A 130 3.77 -8.34 9.79
CA ASN A 130 3.30 -7.61 10.97
C ASN A 130 3.18 -8.50 12.22
N LEU A 131 3.15 -9.83 12.11
CA LEU A 131 3.07 -10.73 13.25
C LEU A 131 4.31 -10.62 14.16
N ILE A 132 5.46 -10.29 13.58
CA ILE A 132 6.71 -10.12 14.34
C ILE A 132 6.61 -8.98 15.35
N VAL A 133 5.77 -7.97 15.09
CA VAL A 133 5.53 -6.84 16.02
C VAL A 133 5.09 -7.31 17.42
N ILE A 134 4.41 -8.46 17.52
CA ILE A 134 3.94 -9.01 18.80
C ILE A 134 5.12 -9.44 19.68
N PHE A 135 6.21 -9.88 19.05
CA PHE A 135 7.40 -10.42 19.73
C PHE A 135 8.54 -9.40 19.80
N ASP A 136 8.48 -8.33 19.02
CA ASP A 136 9.55 -7.33 18.96
C ASP A 136 9.37 -6.25 20.04
N LYS A 137 10.39 -6.05 20.87
CA LYS A 137 10.38 -5.05 21.97
C LYS A 137 10.19 -3.61 21.49
N ASN A 138 10.58 -3.31 20.25
CA ASN A 138 10.47 -1.98 19.64
C ASN A 138 9.23 -1.82 18.76
N ASN A 139 8.34 -2.83 18.70
CA ASN A 139 7.16 -2.88 17.82
C ASN A 139 7.51 -2.68 16.34
N ARG A 140 8.66 -3.20 15.88
CA ARG A 140 9.06 -3.19 14.47
C ARG A 140 8.57 -4.44 13.77
N ALA A 141 7.97 -4.28 12.59
CA ALA A 141 7.58 -5.40 11.74
C ALA A 141 8.78 -5.91 10.93
N PHE A 142 8.65 -7.12 10.36
CA PHE A 142 9.70 -7.71 9.53
C PHE A 142 10.13 -6.77 8.40
N GLN A 143 9.17 -6.22 7.67
CA GLN A 143 9.43 -5.26 6.59
C GLN A 143 10.08 -3.95 7.07
N ASP A 144 9.87 -3.55 8.33
CA ASP A 144 10.49 -2.34 8.89
C ASP A 144 11.99 -2.54 9.11
N HIS A 145 12.39 -3.74 9.53
CA HIS A 145 13.79 -4.11 9.73
C HIS A 145 14.56 -4.12 8.41
N PHE A 146 14.01 -4.75 7.36
CA PHE A 146 14.68 -4.87 6.06
C PHE A 146 14.74 -3.55 5.29
N ALA A 147 13.75 -2.69 5.45
CA ALA A 147 13.72 -1.39 4.79
C ALA A 147 14.35 -0.26 5.62
N GLU A 148 14.89 -0.58 6.82
CA GLU A 148 15.53 0.40 7.73
C GLU A 148 14.66 1.63 8.00
N CYS A 149 13.37 1.42 8.26
CA CYS A 149 12.42 2.50 8.51
C CYS A 149 11.50 2.16 9.67
N ASP A 150 10.80 3.16 10.20
CA ASP A 150 9.90 2.99 11.33
C ASP A 150 8.47 3.40 10.97
N MET A 151 7.50 2.63 11.48
CA MET A 151 6.09 3.03 11.44
C MET A 151 5.72 3.65 12.79
N ILE A 152 5.51 4.96 12.79
CA ILE A 152 5.23 5.77 13.97
C ILE A 152 3.76 6.16 14.07
N VAL A 153 3.32 6.49 15.29
CA VAL A 153 1.99 7.03 15.56
C VAL A 153 2.08 8.55 15.66
N LEU A 154 1.39 9.26 14.77
CA LEU A 154 1.34 10.73 14.81
C LEU A 154 0.50 11.21 16.02
N PRO A 155 0.90 12.29 16.67
CA PRO A 155 0.15 12.88 17.79
C PRO A 155 -1.23 13.34 17.35
N LYS A 156 -2.17 13.41 18.30
CA LYS A 156 -3.48 14.01 18.02
C LYS A 156 -3.29 15.50 17.69
N PRO A 157 -3.94 16.02 16.64
CA PRO A 157 -3.95 17.46 16.42
C PRO A 157 -4.48 18.13 17.71
N ALA A 158 -3.76 19.12 18.20
CA ALA A 158 -4.22 19.93 19.34
C ALA A 158 -5.61 20.47 18.99
N LYS A 159 -6.61 20.22 19.85
CA LYS A 159 -7.92 20.85 19.68
C LYS A 159 -7.68 22.35 19.61
N ALA A 160 -8.04 22.96 18.48
CA ALA A 160 -8.03 24.41 18.38
C ALA A 160 -8.79 24.97 19.58
N SER A 161 -8.06 25.63 20.50
CA SER A 161 -8.66 26.32 21.61
C SER A 161 -9.69 27.31 21.04
N LYS A 162 -10.98 27.07 21.32
CA LYS A 162 -12.03 28.04 20.97
C LYS A 162 -11.64 29.35 21.69
N ARG A 163 -11.03 30.27 20.92
CA ARG A 163 -10.78 31.63 21.37
C ARG A 163 -12.13 32.18 21.77
N LYS A 164 -12.41 32.25 23.08
CA LYS A 164 -13.56 32.96 23.61
C LYS A 164 -13.44 34.40 23.11
N LYS A 165 -14.33 34.79 22.19
CA LYS A 165 -14.57 36.21 21.93
C LYS A 165 -15.19 36.76 23.20
N GLN A 166 -14.40 37.54 23.91
CA GLN A 166 -14.91 38.55 24.84
C GLN A 166 -15.28 39.80 24.05
#